data_14773e0516206420d08d2197b8ac3ad6
#
_entry.id   14773e0516206420d08d2197b8ac3ad6
#
_cell.length_a   1.000
_cell.length_b   1.000
_cell.length_c   1.000
_cell.angle_alpha   90.00
_cell.angle_beta   90.00
_cell.angle_gamma   90.00
#
_symmetry.space_group_name_H-M   'P 1'
#
loop_
_entity.id
_entity.type
_entity.pdbx_description
1 polymer ?
#
loop_
_entity_poly.entity_id
_entity_poly.type
_entity_poly.pdbx_seq_one_letter_code
_entity_poly.pdbx_strand_id
1 'polypeptide(L)'
;MAIKDTAKFYEKNKYVLIKNFISPQQADFIYSYGLLRRNRAKTFVNSKWPGYREDIDGTFTDKQVPGTYSCYADPMMETLLLQGLQGMRKITGLNLSPTYSYWRLYKNGDVLKRHKDRPSCEVSTTLCLGYDNSNLKDKKKDWQKYNWPMWVDKTGGFNNKGVPIHMEPGDMIVY
;
A
#
# COMPACT_ATOMS: atom_id res chain seq x y z
N MET A 1 16.51 -4.58 13.54
CA MET A 1 16.88 -3.19 13.95
C MET A 1 16.14 -2.91 15.27
N ALA A 2 16.80 -2.40 16.30
CA ALA A 2 16.12 -2.02 17.54
C ALA A 2 15.20 -0.80 17.29
N ILE A 3 14.10 -0.66 18.05
CA ILE A 3 13.10 0.41 17.84
C ILE A 3 13.72 1.82 17.88
N LYS A 4 14.70 2.06 18.78
CA LYS A 4 15.43 3.35 18.83
C LYS A 4 16.24 3.64 17.58
N ASP A 5 16.75 2.60 16.90
CA ASP A 5 17.52 2.74 15.66
C ASP A 5 16.59 3.03 14.47
N THR A 6 15.34 2.56 14.54
CA THR A 6 14.35 2.76 13.47
C THR A 6 13.94 4.23 13.37
N ALA A 7 13.64 4.89 14.50
CA ALA A 7 13.26 6.30 14.52
C ALA A 7 14.41 7.21 14.00
N LYS A 8 15.65 6.96 14.45
CA LYS A 8 16.81 7.68 13.94
C LYS A 8 17.04 7.46 12.44
N PHE A 9 16.83 6.21 11.98
CA PHE A 9 16.95 5.90 10.55
C PHE A 9 15.90 6.65 9.74
N TYR A 10 14.64 6.66 10.20
CA TYR A 10 13.54 7.40 9.58
C TYR A 10 13.82 8.90 9.55
N GLU A 11 14.23 9.48 10.67
CA GLU A 11 14.59 10.90 10.77
C GLU A 11 15.64 11.32 9.73
N LYS A 12 16.69 10.50 9.57
CA LYS A 12 17.80 10.75 8.64
C LYS A 12 17.40 10.54 7.18
N ASN A 13 16.69 9.46 6.88
CA ASN A 13 16.45 9.01 5.52
C ASN A 13 15.08 9.39 4.97
N LYS A 14 14.16 9.82 5.84
CA LYS A 14 12.75 10.15 5.52
C LYS A 14 11.93 8.96 4.98
N TYR A 15 12.45 7.76 5.12
CA TYR A 15 11.72 6.51 4.91
C TYR A 15 12.35 5.39 5.71
N VAL A 16 11.57 4.34 5.96
CA VAL A 16 12.06 3.09 6.57
C VAL A 16 11.20 1.91 6.15
N LEU A 17 11.84 0.79 5.78
CA LEU A 17 11.16 -0.47 5.50
C LEU A 17 11.08 -1.28 6.79
N ILE A 18 9.87 -1.66 7.17
CA ILE A 18 9.57 -2.54 8.29
C ILE A 18 9.17 -3.90 7.74
N LYS A 19 10.00 -4.89 8.00
CA LYS A 19 9.72 -6.27 7.60
C LYS A 19 8.69 -6.89 8.55
N ASN A 20 7.72 -7.61 7.98
CA ASN A 20 6.67 -8.31 8.73
C ASN A 20 5.94 -7.39 9.73
N PHE A 21 5.52 -6.21 9.30
CA PHE A 21 4.70 -5.32 10.12
C PHE A 21 3.38 -5.99 10.56
N ILE A 22 2.80 -6.75 9.63
CA ILE A 22 1.78 -7.77 9.92
C ILE A 22 2.30 -9.14 9.52
N SER A 23 1.72 -10.21 10.04
CA SER A 23 2.12 -11.55 9.64
C SER A 23 1.76 -11.85 8.17
N PRO A 24 2.51 -12.73 7.49
CA PRO A 24 2.14 -13.14 6.13
C PRO A 24 0.73 -13.71 6.03
N GLN A 25 0.25 -14.41 7.06
CA GLN A 25 -1.11 -14.97 7.12
C GLN A 25 -2.17 -13.86 7.19
N GLN A 26 -1.92 -12.80 7.98
CA GLN A 26 -2.81 -11.63 8.01
C GLN A 26 -2.80 -10.91 6.67
N ALA A 27 -1.64 -10.74 6.05
CA ALA A 27 -1.53 -10.12 4.73
C ALA A 27 -2.32 -10.91 3.68
N ASP A 28 -2.19 -12.24 3.64
CA ASP A 28 -2.92 -13.11 2.72
C ASP A 28 -4.45 -13.04 2.94
N PHE A 29 -4.89 -13.05 4.20
CA PHE A 29 -6.31 -12.88 4.53
C PHE A 29 -6.88 -11.57 4.00
N ILE A 30 -6.15 -10.46 4.22
CA ILE A 30 -6.57 -9.12 3.78
C ILE A 30 -6.49 -9.00 2.25
N TYR A 31 -5.48 -9.60 1.63
CA TYR A 31 -5.37 -9.68 0.18
C TYR A 31 -6.57 -10.41 -0.44
N SER A 32 -6.95 -11.57 0.13
CA SER A 32 -8.12 -12.33 -0.30
C SER A 32 -9.41 -11.52 -0.13
N TYR A 33 -9.57 -10.80 0.97
CA TYR A 33 -10.65 -9.83 1.16
C TYR A 33 -10.68 -8.78 0.04
N GLY A 34 -9.52 -8.20 -0.30
CA GLY A 34 -9.41 -7.22 -1.37
C GLY A 34 -9.83 -7.77 -2.74
N LEU A 35 -9.43 -9.00 -3.06
CA LEU A 35 -9.84 -9.68 -4.29
C LEU A 35 -11.37 -9.89 -4.33
N LEU A 36 -11.97 -10.30 -3.21
CA LEU A 36 -13.42 -10.48 -3.10
C LEU A 36 -14.16 -9.14 -3.30
N ARG A 37 -13.71 -8.06 -2.66
CA ARG A 37 -14.26 -6.71 -2.81
C ARG A 37 -14.22 -6.25 -4.27
N ARG A 38 -13.07 -6.39 -4.94
CA ARG A 38 -12.92 -6.05 -6.36
C ARG A 38 -13.88 -6.86 -7.24
N ASN A 39 -13.99 -8.17 -7.02
CA ASN A 39 -14.86 -9.02 -7.82
C ASN A 39 -16.33 -8.64 -7.67
N ARG A 40 -16.76 -8.37 -6.44
CA ARG A 40 -18.09 -7.86 -6.15
C ARG A 40 -18.37 -6.53 -6.89
N ALA A 41 -17.49 -5.55 -6.75
CA ALA A 41 -17.62 -4.25 -7.42
C ALA A 41 -17.69 -4.42 -8.95
N LYS A 42 -16.82 -5.27 -9.53
CA LYS A 42 -16.83 -5.58 -10.96
C LYS A 42 -18.17 -6.19 -11.42
N THR A 43 -18.74 -7.09 -10.64
CA THR A 43 -20.06 -7.66 -10.92
C THR A 43 -21.15 -6.59 -10.93
N PHE A 44 -21.15 -5.71 -9.95
CA PHE A 44 -22.12 -4.62 -9.85
C PHE A 44 -22.02 -3.64 -11.02
N VAL A 45 -20.80 -3.23 -11.38
CA VAL A 45 -20.56 -2.37 -12.54
C VAL A 45 -21.03 -3.04 -13.84
N ASN A 46 -20.68 -4.31 -14.05
CA ASN A 46 -21.03 -5.04 -15.28
C ASN A 46 -22.54 -5.26 -15.41
N SER A 47 -23.23 -5.52 -14.30
CA SER A 47 -24.69 -5.71 -14.27
C SER A 47 -25.47 -4.40 -14.21
N LYS A 48 -24.80 -3.25 -14.15
CA LYS A 48 -25.41 -1.93 -13.93
C LYS A 48 -26.32 -1.91 -12.70
N TRP A 49 -25.84 -2.56 -11.61
CA TRP A 49 -26.61 -2.67 -10.38
C TRP A 49 -26.93 -1.28 -9.78
N PRO A 50 -28.22 -0.91 -9.56
CA PRO A 50 -28.55 0.43 -9.09
C PRO A 50 -28.05 0.75 -7.66
N GLY A 51 -27.74 -0.28 -6.87
CA GLY A 51 -27.19 -0.15 -5.52
C GLY A 51 -25.67 -0.04 -5.47
N TYR A 52 -24.95 -0.04 -6.61
CA TYR A 52 -23.52 0.17 -6.63
C TYR A 52 -23.16 1.60 -6.23
N ARG A 53 -22.25 1.72 -5.28
CA ARG A 53 -21.76 3.00 -4.76
C ARG A 53 -20.25 3.02 -4.72
N GLU A 54 -19.62 3.88 -5.51
CA GLU A 54 -18.15 3.98 -5.59
C GLU A 54 -17.51 4.35 -4.24
N ASP A 55 -18.18 5.14 -3.43
CA ASP A 55 -17.71 5.55 -2.10
C ASP A 55 -17.76 4.41 -1.06
N ILE A 56 -18.55 3.35 -1.32
CA ILE A 56 -18.67 2.18 -0.44
C ILE A 56 -18.03 0.94 -1.06
N ASP A 57 -18.34 0.68 -2.33
CA ASP A 57 -17.95 -0.56 -3.01
C ASP A 57 -16.56 -0.47 -3.65
N GLY A 58 -15.95 0.72 -3.67
CA GLY A 58 -14.72 1.01 -4.37
C GLY A 58 -14.96 1.33 -5.85
N THR A 59 -13.93 1.79 -6.54
CA THR A 59 -14.06 2.33 -7.90
C THR A 59 -13.00 1.78 -8.85
N PHE A 60 -13.29 1.88 -10.17
CA PHE A 60 -12.35 1.65 -11.27
C PHE A 60 -12.03 2.95 -12.02
N THR A 61 -12.52 4.10 -11.52
CA THR A 61 -12.45 5.41 -12.20
C THR A 61 -11.36 6.34 -11.63
N ASP A 62 -10.48 5.82 -10.76
CA ASP A 62 -9.37 6.61 -10.21
C ASP A 62 -8.48 7.16 -11.33
N LYS A 63 -8.34 8.50 -11.37
CA LYS A 63 -7.59 9.20 -12.40
C LYS A 63 -6.08 8.97 -12.34
N GLN A 64 -5.53 8.59 -11.20
CA GLN A 64 -4.09 8.33 -11.04
C GLN A 64 -3.69 7.02 -11.73
N VAL A 65 -4.56 5.98 -11.65
CA VAL A 65 -4.33 4.68 -12.28
C VAL A 65 -5.65 4.16 -12.87
N PRO A 66 -6.05 4.65 -14.05
CA PRO A 66 -7.35 4.34 -14.64
C PRO A 66 -7.58 2.84 -14.86
N GLY A 67 -8.78 2.37 -14.54
CA GLY A 67 -9.16 0.97 -14.69
C GLY A 67 -8.61 0.03 -13.63
N THR A 68 -7.92 0.56 -12.62
CA THR A 68 -7.45 -0.17 -11.45
C THR A 68 -8.45 -0.03 -10.33
N TYR A 69 -8.77 -1.15 -9.68
CA TYR A 69 -9.69 -1.12 -8.54
C TYR A 69 -9.02 -0.45 -7.34
N SER A 70 -9.72 0.49 -6.76
CA SER A 70 -9.30 1.20 -5.55
C SER A 70 -10.47 1.44 -4.60
N CYS A 71 -10.18 1.61 -3.32
CA CYS A 71 -11.17 1.93 -2.32
C CYS A 71 -10.59 2.87 -1.27
N TYR A 72 -11.34 3.90 -0.95
CA TYR A 72 -11.04 4.88 0.08
C TYR A 72 -11.78 4.50 1.36
N ALA A 73 -11.10 4.64 2.52
CA ALA A 73 -11.68 4.46 3.85
C ALA A 73 -12.46 3.14 4.02
N ASP A 74 -11.93 2.04 3.47
CA ASP A 74 -12.52 0.71 3.68
C ASP A 74 -12.42 0.31 5.15
N PRO A 75 -13.50 -0.16 5.81
CA PRO A 75 -13.51 -0.47 7.25
C PRO A 75 -12.41 -1.43 7.72
N MET A 76 -12.04 -2.42 6.89
CA MET A 76 -10.93 -3.34 7.21
C MET A 76 -9.60 -2.59 7.23
N MET A 77 -9.38 -1.70 6.26
CA MET A 77 -8.14 -0.94 6.15
C MET A 77 -8.07 0.19 7.18
N GLU A 78 -9.20 0.82 7.53
CA GLU A 78 -9.28 1.76 8.66
C GLU A 78 -8.95 1.07 9.98
N THR A 79 -9.41 -0.18 10.17
CA THR A 79 -9.05 -0.98 11.35
C THR A 79 -7.55 -1.23 11.42
N LEU A 80 -6.91 -1.57 10.30
CA LEU A 80 -5.45 -1.73 10.23
C LEU A 80 -4.71 -0.42 10.54
N LEU A 81 -5.19 0.70 10.00
CA LEU A 81 -4.64 2.03 10.26
C LEU A 81 -4.65 2.34 11.76
N LEU A 82 -5.77 2.11 12.43
CA LEU A 82 -5.91 2.33 13.87
C LEU A 82 -5.04 1.38 14.70
N GLN A 83 -5.01 0.09 14.37
CA GLN A 83 -4.16 -0.89 15.03
C GLN A 83 -2.67 -0.59 14.84
N GLY A 84 -2.28 -0.11 13.66
CA GLY A 84 -0.90 0.24 13.33
C GLY A 84 -0.38 1.51 14.00
N LEU A 85 -1.26 2.39 14.50
CA LEU A 85 -0.89 3.73 14.97
C LEU A 85 0.21 3.74 16.04
N GLN A 86 0.13 2.87 17.04
CA GLN A 86 1.15 2.82 18.11
C GLN A 86 2.50 2.31 17.57
N GLY A 87 2.48 1.36 16.63
CA GLY A 87 3.68 0.92 15.91
C GLY A 87 4.30 2.07 15.14
N MET A 88 3.49 2.83 14.41
CA MET A 88 3.92 3.99 13.64
C MET A 88 4.58 5.08 14.49
N ARG A 89 3.98 5.41 15.65
CA ARG A 89 4.56 6.37 16.60
C ARG A 89 5.94 5.92 17.09
N LYS A 90 6.11 4.62 17.39
CA LYS A 90 7.40 4.04 17.78
C LYS A 90 8.44 4.06 16.66
N ILE A 91 8.01 3.75 15.42
CA ILE A 91 8.87 3.67 14.24
C ILE A 91 9.39 5.06 13.87
N THR A 92 8.55 6.07 13.91
CA THR A 92 8.89 7.43 13.48
C THR A 92 9.42 8.31 14.62
N GLY A 93 9.09 8.00 15.87
CA GLY A 93 9.33 8.88 17.01
C GLY A 93 8.40 10.09 17.07
N LEU A 94 7.36 10.14 16.24
CA LEU A 94 6.44 11.27 16.11
C LEU A 94 5.10 11.00 16.81
N ASN A 95 4.43 12.06 17.27
CA ASN A 95 3.08 11.98 17.79
C ASN A 95 2.05 12.08 16.65
N LEU A 96 1.80 10.94 16.00
CA LEU A 96 0.93 10.85 14.83
C LEU A 96 -0.55 10.73 15.20
N SER A 97 -1.41 11.24 14.32
CA SER A 97 -2.86 10.98 14.30
C SER A 97 -3.23 10.31 12.97
N PRO A 98 -4.15 9.34 12.97
CA PRO A 98 -4.58 8.70 11.74
C PRO A 98 -5.44 9.66 10.92
N THR A 99 -5.33 9.61 9.61
CA THR A 99 -6.16 10.38 8.68
C THR A 99 -7.14 9.49 7.93
N TYR A 100 -6.67 8.64 7.05
CA TYR A 100 -7.50 7.71 6.29
C TYR A 100 -6.64 6.58 5.70
N SER A 101 -7.30 5.52 5.27
CA SER A 101 -6.70 4.48 4.45
C SER A 101 -7.13 4.60 2.98
N TYR A 102 -6.25 4.15 2.10
CA TYR A 102 -6.51 4.02 0.68
C TYR A 102 -5.80 2.78 0.16
N TRP A 103 -6.47 1.93 -0.63
CA TRP A 103 -5.85 0.74 -1.17
C TRP A 103 -6.21 0.49 -2.64
N ARG A 104 -5.34 -0.20 -3.33
CA ARG A 104 -5.46 -0.55 -4.74
C ARG A 104 -5.08 -1.98 -5.02
N LEU A 105 -5.74 -2.57 -6.03
CA LEU A 105 -5.34 -3.83 -6.64
C LEU A 105 -4.81 -3.55 -8.04
N TYR A 106 -3.54 -3.28 -8.12
CA TYR A 106 -2.86 -3.04 -9.38
C TYR A 106 -2.85 -4.29 -10.28
N LYS A 107 -2.87 -4.09 -11.57
CA LYS A 107 -2.70 -5.13 -12.58
C LYS A 107 -1.43 -4.90 -13.38
N ASN A 108 -0.98 -5.90 -14.10
CA ASN A 108 0.20 -5.78 -14.96
C ASN A 108 0.07 -4.60 -15.92
N GLY A 109 1.11 -3.76 -15.98
CA GLY A 109 1.14 -2.55 -16.79
C GLY A 109 0.62 -1.28 -16.09
N ASP A 110 0.02 -1.38 -14.92
CA ASP A 110 -0.39 -0.20 -14.16
C ASP A 110 0.83 0.58 -13.66
N VAL A 111 0.76 1.89 -13.76
CA VAL A 111 1.80 2.80 -13.30
C VAL A 111 1.20 3.91 -12.47
N LEU A 112 1.53 3.94 -11.19
CA LEU A 112 1.31 5.12 -10.36
C LEU A 112 2.49 6.07 -10.57
N LYS A 113 2.23 7.17 -11.27
CA LYS A 113 3.25 8.19 -11.54
C LYS A 113 3.78 8.79 -10.23
N ARG A 114 5.01 9.26 -10.29
CA ARG A 114 5.63 9.98 -9.17
C ARG A 114 4.74 11.15 -8.74
N HIS A 115 4.49 11.25 -7.47
CA HIS A 115 3.66 12.27 -6.86
C HIS A 115 4.12 12.55 -5.42
N LYS A 116 3.53 13.52 -4.80
CA LYS A 116 3.54 13.71 -3.34
C LYS A 116 2.13 13.52 -2.83
N ASP A 117 2.02 12.94 -1.66
CA ASP A 117 0.75 12.87 -0.96
C ASP A 117 0.28 14.27 -0.56
N ARG A 118 -1.00 14.38 -0.23
CA ARG A 118 -1.57 15.67 0.21
C ARG A 118 -0.92 16.13 1.52
N PRO A 119 -0.87 17.44 1.81
CA PRO A 119 -0.22 17.97 3.01
C PRO A 119 -0.73 17.39 4.34
N SER A 120 -2.00 16.95 4.41
CA SER A 120 -2.55 16.28 5.59
C SER A 120 -1.98 14.87 5.85
N CYS A 121 -1.22 14.31 4.91
CA CYS A 121 -0.51 13.03 5.02
C CYS A 121 0.98 13.30 5.19
N GLU A 122 1.38 13.93 6.30
CA GLU A 122 2.78 14.26 6.59
C GLU A 122 3.65 13.01 6.69
N VAL A 123 3.08 11.91 7.14
CA VAL A 123 3.69 10.58 7.17
C VAL A 123 2.74 9.61 6.52
N SER A 124 3.19 9.01 5.44
CA SER A 124 2.44 7.98 4.71
C SER A 124 3.04 6.60 4.90
N THR A 125 2.22 5.58 4.67
CA THR A 125 2.67 4.19 4.65
C THR A 125 2.12 3.44 3.46
N THR A 126 2.91 2.50 2.95
CA THR A 126 2.41 1.48 2.03
C THR A 126 2.67 0.11 2.64
N LEU A 127 1.59 -0.64 2.87
CA LEU A 127 1.61 -2.02 3.35
C LEU A 127 1.40 -2.95 2.16
N CYS A 128 2.35 -3.87 1.93
CA CYS A 128 2.21 -4.90 0.91
C CYS A 128 1.31 -6.03 1.44
N LEU A 129 0.18 -6.26 0.78
CA LEU A 129 -0.77 -7.31 1.17
C LEU A 129 -0.55 -8.60 0.40
N GLY A 130 -0.16 -8.53 -0.87
CA GLY A 130 0.05 -9.72 -1.67
C GLY A 130 0.35 -9.44 -3.13
N TYR A 131 0.69 -10.51 -3.85
CA TYR A 131 0.93 -10.52 -5.28
C TYR A 131 0.33 -11.78 -5.89
N ASP A 132 -0.24 -11.66 -7.07
CA ASP A 132 -0.47 -12.80 -7.95
C ASP A 132 0.77 -13.04 -8.80
N ASN A 133 1.53 -14.06 -8.46
CA ASN A 133 2.71 -14.49 -9.17
C ASN A 133 2.52 -15.87 -9.82
N SER A 134 1.29 -16.30 -10.04
CA SER A 134 0.94 -17.62 -10.58
C SER A 134 1.57 -17.88 -11.95
N ASN A 135 1.78 -16.82 -12.74
CA ASN A 135 2.37 -16.88 -14.08
C ASN A 135 3.91 -16.93 -14.08
N LEU A 136 4.58 -16.81 -12.94
CA LEU A 136 6.04 -16.88 -12.88
C LEU A 136 6.50 -18.35 -12.93
N LYS A 137 7.40 -18.67 -13.88
CA LYS A 137 7.94 -20.03 -14.06
C LYS A 137 8.79 -20.47 -12.86
N ASP A 138 9.58 -19.55 -12.29
CA ASP A 138 10.41 -19.82 -11.11
C ASP A 138 10.18 -18.76 -10.04
N LYS A 139 9.25 -19.07 -9.13
CA LYS A 139 8.82 -18.17 -8.06
C LYS A 139 9.93 -17.78 -7.06
N LYS A 140 10.98 -18.58 -6.93
CA LYS A 140 12.07 -18.35 -5.99
C LYS A 140 13.24 -17.56 -6.59
N LYS A 141 13.62 -17.85 -7.82
CA LYS A 141 14.76 -17.21 -8.49
C LYS A 141 14.48 -15.83 -9.04
N ASP A 142 13.24 -15.61 -9.47
CA ASP A 142 12.87 -14.41 -10.22
C ASP A 142 12.11 -13.38 -9.37
N TRP A 143 11.89 -13.66 -8.07
CA TRP A 143 11.10 -12.80 -7.21
C TRP A 143 11.54 -11.34 -7.26
N GLN A 144 12.82 -11.05 -7.08
CA GLN A 144 13.34 -9.67 -7.12
C GLN A 144 13.28 -9.05 -8.51
N LYS A 145 13.39 -9.86 -9.56
CA LYS A 145 13.28 -9.42 -10.95
C LYS A 145 11.86 -9.04 -11.34
N TYR A 146 10.87 -9.76 -10.80
CA TYR A 146 9.46 -9.55 -11.08
C TYR A 146 8.74 -8.79 -9.97
N ASN A 147 9.40 -8.58 -8.82
CA ASN A 147 8.88 -7.76 -7.76
C ASN A 147 8.77 -6.31 -8.26
N TRP A 148 7.63 -5.72 -8.01
CA TRP A 148 7.32 -4.36 -8.38
C TRP A 148 7.74 -3.39 -7.26
N PRO A 149 8.92 -2.76 -7.34
CA PRO A 149 9.41 -1.93 -6.27
C PRO A 149 8.61 -0.63 -6.19
N MET A 150 8.35 -0.19 -4.97
CA MET A 150 7.95 1.17 -4.71
C MET A 150 9.21 2.07 -4.70
N TRP A 151 9.18 3.18 -5.43
CA TRP A 151 10.27 4.13 -5.46
C TRP A 151 10.01 5.29 -4.51
N VAL A 152 10.94 5.55 -3.58
CA VAL A 152 10.86 6.66 -2.63
C VAL A 152 12.05 7.60 -2.80
N ASP A 153 11.81 8.91 -2.60
CA ASP A 153 12.85 9.92 -2.69
C ASP A 153 12.76 10.89 -1.50
N LYS A 154 13.77 10.85 -0.65
CA LYS A 154 13.85 11.68 0.56
C LYS A 154 13.96 13.18 0.29
N THR A 155 14.35 13.58 -0.92
CA THR A 155 14.49 15.00 -1.26
C THR A 155 13.16 15.66 -1.63
N GLY A 156 12.14 14.84 -1.88
CA GLY A 156 10.83 15.31 -2.36
C GLY A 156 10.86 16.00 -3.72
N GLY A 157 12.03 16.00 -4.41
CA GLY A 157 12.18 16.56 -5.75
C GLY A 157 11.76 15.59 -6.85
N PHE A 158 11.62 16.08 -8.08
CA PHE A 158 11.25 15.26 -9.23
C PHE A 158 12.45 14.85 -10.10
N ASN A 159 13.65 15.36 -9.80
CA ASN A 159 14.85 15.19 -10.63
C ASN A 159 15.66 13.93 -10.28
N ASN A 160 15.44 13.34 -9.12
CA ASN A 160 16.16 12.14 -8.68
C ASN A 160 15.35 10.88 -8.99
N LYS A 161 16.04 9.80 -9.32
CA LYS A 161 15.39 8.50 -9.57
C LYS A 161 14.71 7.92 -8.33
N GLY A 162 15.22 8.25 -7.14
CA GLY A 162 14.76 7.65 -5.88
C GLY A 162 15.43 6.30 -5.60
N VAL A 163 14.98 5.66 -4.52
CA VAL A 163 15.46 4.36 -4.06
C VAL A 163 14.36 3.31 -4.26
N PRO A 164 14.63 2.19 -4.94
CA PRO A 164 13.66 1.12 -5.09
C PRO A 164 13.53 0.34 -3.77
N ILE A 165 12.31 0.18 -3.31
CA ILE A 165 11.98 -0.59 -2.11
C ILE A 165 11.18 -1.82 -2.52
N HIS A 166 11.78 -2.99 -2.31
CA HIS A 166 11.13 -4.28 -2.55
C HIS A 166 10.44 -4.76 -1.28
N MET A 167 9.15 -5.01 -1.36
CA MET A 167 8.33 -5.45 -0.24
C MET A 167 7.79 -6.85 -0.49
N GLU A 168 7.73 -7.65 0.54
CA GLU A 168 7.03 -8.92 0.59
C GLU A 168 5.69 -8.75 1.32
N PRO A 169 4.73 -9.68 1.14
CA PRO A 169 3.47 -9.62 1.87
C PRO A 169 3.69 -9.51 3.39
N GLY A 170 3.09 -8.51 4.01
CA GLY A 170 3.28 -8.16 5.41
C GLY A 170 4.31 -7.05 5.67
N ASP A 171 5.15 -6.71 4.69
CA ASP A 171 6.09 -5.59 4.82
C ASP A 171 5.41 -4.24 4.67
N MET A 172 5.89 -3.26 5.41
CA MET A 172 5.40 -1.88 5.34
C MET A 172 6.56 -0.91 5.15
N ILE A 173 6.44 -0.03 4.18
CA ILE A 173 7.30 1.15 4.09
C ILE A 173 6.60 2.35 4.72
N VAL A 174 7.35 3.13 5.49
CA VAL A 174 6.97 4.42 6.09
C VAL A 174 7.78 5.51 5.40
N TYR A 175 7.13 6.60 4.94
CA TYR A 175 7.78 7.72 4.21
C TYR A 175 7.05 9.03 4.40
#